data_b52053a061278bb6f08943a28f7bc0a8
#
_entry.id   b52053a061278bb6f08943a28f7bc0a8
#
_cell.length_a   1.000
_cell.length_b   1.000
_cell.length_c   1.000
_cell.angle_alpha   90.00
_cell.angle_beta   90.00
_cell.angle_gamma   90.00
#
_symmetry.space_group_name_H-M   'P 1'
#
loop_
_entity.id
_entity.type
_entity.pdbx_description
1 polymer ?
#
loop_
_entity_poly.entity_id
_entity_poly.type
_entity_poly.pdbx_seq_one_letter_code
_entity_poly.pdbx_strand_id
1 'polypeptide(L)'
;MTSWVRHTTFDCTDAYGLACFWAQVLGGSLAEDDLPGDPEATVTAAGGALLFLTVPEGKTVKNRVHLDLQPQDRSRDEEVERLLALGATLVADHRRADGTGWATLADLEGNEFCVERSAAERAG
;
A
#
# COMPACT_ATOMS: atom_id res chain seq x y z
N MET A 1 -15.54 0.47 -27.32
CA MET A 1 -14.55 1.28 -26.57
C MET A 1 -14.44 0.76 -25.17
N THR A 2 -13.28 0.82 -24.58
CA THR A 2 -13.02 0.36 -23.23
C THR A 2 -12.47 1.51 -22.38
N SER A 3 -12.33 1.24 -21.08
CA SER A 3 -11.72 2.18 -20.14
C SER A 3 -10.55 1.48 -19.45
N TRP A 4 -9.64 2.25 -18.92
CA TRP A 4 -8.65 1.72 -17.99
C TRP A 4 -8.70 2.49 -16.67
N VAL A 5 -8.08 1.93 -15.63
CA VAL A 5 -8.00 2.60 -14.34
C VAL A 5 -6.87 3.63 -14.41
N ARG A 6 -7.21 4.91 -14.32
CA ARG A 6 -6.23 5.98 -14.32
C ARG A 6 -5.44 6.00 -13.02
N HIS A 7 -6.15 5.87 -11.88
CA HIS A 7 -5.55 5.77 -10.56
C HIS A 7 -6.57 5.20 -9.58
N THR A 8 -6.07 4.67 -8.49
CA THR A 8 -6.89 4.25 -7.35
C THR A 8 -6.80 5.36 -6.30
N THR A 9 -7.94 5.78 -5.76
CA THR A 9 -8.00 6.89 -4.81
C THR A 9 -8.24 6.37 -3.41
N PHE A 10 -7.43 6.86 -2.46
CA PHE A 10 -7.59 6.63 -1.03
C PHE A 10 -8.09 7.92 -0.41
N ASP A 11 -9.26 7.88 0.20
CA ASP A 11 -9.71 8.94 1.09
C ASP A 11 -8.97 8.82 2.42
N CYS A 12 -8.51 9.93 2.96
CA CYS A 12 -7.63 9.90 4.13
C CYS A 12 -7.71 11.20 4.92
N THR A 13 -7.00 11.25 6.04
CA THR A 13 -6.93 12.43 6.90
C THR A 13 -5.75 13.31 6.49
N ASP A 14 -4.62 12.70 6.11
CA ASP A 14 -3.39 13.40 5.74
C ASP A 14 -2.88 12.85 4.41
N ALA A 15 -3.27 13.50 3.31
CA ALA A 15 -2.95 13.02 1.97
C ALA A 15 -1.45 12.95 1.73
N TYR A 16 -0.71 14.00 2.07
CA TYR A 16 0.73 14.04 1.82
C TYR A 16 1.48 12.98 2.65
N GLY A 17 1.16 12.88 3.94
CA GLY A 17 1.81 11.90 4.83
C GLY A 17 1.56 10.47 4.39
N LEU A 18 0.34 10.16 4.00
CA LEU A 18 -0.01 8.82 3.53
C LEU A 18 0.65 8.54 2.18
N ALA A 19 0.69 9.52 1.29
CA ALA A 19 1.37 9.38 -0.01
C ALA A 19 2.88 9.13 0.18
N CYS A 20 3.53 9.79 1.11
CA CYS A 20 4.95 9.53 1.41
C CYS A 20 5.18 8.08 1.84
N PHE A 21 4.31 7.55 2.68
CA PHE A 21 4.39 6.13 3.09
C PHE A 21 4.28 5.20 1.87
N TRP A 22 3.25 5.39 1.05
CA TRP A 22 3.02 4.52 -0.11
C TRP A 22 4.10 4.68 -1.20
N ALA A 23 4.68 5.88 -1.34
CA ALA A 23 5.81 6.05 -2.25
C ALA A 23 6.99 5.18 -1.83
N GLN A 24 7.27 5.07 -0.53
CA GLN A 24 8.32 4.19 -0.03
C GLN A 24 7.96 2.71 -0.19
N VAL A 25 6.71 2.34 0.07
CA VAL A 25 6.23 0.96 -0.09
C VAL A 25 6.44 0.49 -1.53
N LEU A 26 6.06 1.30 -2.49
CA LEU A 26 6.02 0.92 -3.92
C LEU A 26 7.28 1.30 -4.69
N GLY A 27 8.24 1.98 -4.05
CA GLY A 27 9.39 2.52 -4.77
C GLY A 27 8.96 3.54 -5.82
N GLY A 28 7.91 4.28 -5.52
CA GLY A 28 7.32 5.25 -6.45
C GLY A 28 7.77 6.68 -6.18
N SER A 29 7.19 7.60 -6.95
CA SER A 29 7.50 9.02 -6.88
C SER A 29 6.26 9.84 -6.57
N LEU A 30 6.40 10.84 -5.71
CA LEU A 30 5.39 11.86 -5.48
C LEU A 30 5.41 12.85 -6.66
N ALA A 31 4.27 13.49 -6.93
CA ALA A 31 4.23 14.61 -7.88
C ALA A 31 5.08 15.78 -7.34
N GLU A 32 5.79 16.46 -8.23
CA GLU A 32 6.76 17.49 -7.83
C GLU A 32 6.12 18.65 -7.08
N ASP A 33 4.86 18.95 -7.38
CA ASP A 33 4.13 20.07 -6.76
C ASP A 33 3.33 19.66 -5.52
N ASP A 34 3.38 18.40 -5.11
CA ASP A 34 2.74 17.95 -3.86
C ASP A 34 3.56 18.41 -2.66
N LEU A 35 2.88 19.05 -1.69
CA LEU A 35 3.50 19.62 -0.50
C LEU A 35 2.77 19.16 0.77
N PRO A 36 3.47 19.15 1.92
CA PRO A 36 2.80 18.85 3.19
C PRO A 36 1.60 19.75 3.42
N GLY A 37 0.48 19.16 3.83
CA GLY A 37 -0.76 19.89 4.09
C GLY A 37 -1.67 20.06 2.89
N ASP A 38 -1.23 19.67 1.70
CA ASP A 38 -2.07 19.76 0.50
C ASP A 38 -3.28 18.84 0.63
N PRO A 39 -4.43 19.21 0.04
CA PRO A 39 -5.63 18.38 0.11
C PRO A 39 -5.56 17.13 -0.72
N GLU A 40 -4.59 17.00 -1.62
CA GLU A 40 -4.39 15.78 -2.41
C GLU A 40 -2.91 15.56 -2.70
N ALA A 41 -2.55 14.31 -2.96
CA ALA A 41 -1.19 13.93 -3.34
C ALA A 41 -1.27 12.69 -4.23
N THR A 42 -0.32 12.55 -5.14
CA THR A 42 -0.29 11.44 -6.10
C THR A 42 1.03 10.69 -6.01
N VAL A 43 0.95 9.36 -6.02
CA VAL A 43 2.12 8.49 -6.11
C VAL A 43 2.05 7.75 -7.44
N THR A 44 3.12 7.83 -8.22
CA THR A 44 3.28 7.07 -9.46
C THR A 44 4.30 5.95 -9.24
N ALA A 45 3.92 4.73 -9.58
CA ALA A 45 4.76 3.55 -9.43
C ALA A 45 4.54 2.61 -10.62
N ALA A 46 5.31 1.52 -10.67
CA ALA A 46 5.26 0.57 -11.78
C ALA A 46 3.87 -0.04 -11.98
N GLY A 47 3.12 -0.29 -10.91
CA GLY A 47 1.78 -0.89 -10.97
C GLY A 47 0.66 0.09 -11.24
N GLY A 48 0.95 1.38 -11.41
CA GLY A 48 -0.05 2.42 -11.64
C GLY A 48 0.07 3.59 -10.67
N ALA A 49 -0.94 4.44 -10.65
CA ALA A 49 -0.94 5.64 -9.82
C ALA A 49 -1.94 5.50 -8.66
N LEU A 50 -1.56 6.01 -7.50
CA LEU A 50 -2.45 6.16 -6.34
C LEU A 50 -2.66 7.64 -6.10
N LEU A 51 -3.92 8.02 -5.88
CA LEU A 51 -4.28 9.39 -5.51
C LEU A 51 -4.77 9.36 -4.06
N PHE A 52 -4.31 10.30 -3.26
CA PHE A 52 -4.72 10.44 -1.86
C PHE A 52 -5.47 11.75 -1.72
N LEU A 53 -6.69 11.69 -1.18
CA LEU A 53 -7.54 12.86 -0.99
C LEU A 53 -7.87 13.02 0.49
N THR A 54 -7.61 14.20 1.02
CA THR A 54 -7.99 14.54 2.38
C THR A 54 -9.50 14.74 2.44
N VAL A 55 -10.14 14.00 3.33
CA VAL A 55 -11.60 14.06 3.56
C VAL A 55 -11.85 14.23 5.05
N PRO A 56 -13.03 14.78 5.45
CA PRO A 56 -13.34 14.97 6.87
C PRO A 56 -13.67 13.67 7.60
N GLU A 57 -14.13 12.64 6.88
CA GLU A 57 -14.55 11.38 7.51
C GLU A 57 -13.33 10.49 7.78
N GLY A 58 -13.23 9.94 8.99
CA GLY A 58 -12.24 8.92 9.32
C GLY A 58 -12.68 7.54 8.85
N LYS A 59 -11.72 6.62 8.77
CA LYS A 59 -11.99 5.22 8.45
C LYS A 59 -12.60 4.52 9.69
N THR A 60 -13.75 3.89 9.52
CA THR A 60 -14.46 3.21 10.62
C THR A 60 -14.72 1.73 10.39
N VAL A 61 -14.62 1.26 9.14
CA VAL A 61 -14.87 -0.15 8.80
C VAL A 61 -13.73 -0.69 7.96
N LYS A 62 -13.65 -2.02 7.86
CA LYS A 62 -12.65 -2.68 7.02
C LYS A 62 -12.80 -2.26 5.56
N ASN A 63 -11.69 -2.07 4.87
CA ASN A 63 -11.70 -1.76 3.44
C ASN A 63 -12.37 -2.92 2.66
N ARG A 64 -13.20 -2.56 1.71
CA ARG A 64 -13.82 -3.53 0.80
C ARG A 64 -12.93 -3.82 -0.41
N VAL A 65 -12.08 -2.87 -0.77
CA VAL A 65 -11.05 -3.04 -1.81
C VAL A 65 -9.70 -2.89 -1.12
N HIS A 66 -8.79 -3.81 -1.36
CA HIS A 66 -7.44 -3.74 -0.80
C HIS A 66 -6.42 -4.11 -1.88
N LEU A 67 -5.24 -3.54 -1.75
CA LEU A 67 -4.12 -3.86 -2.63
C LEU A 67 -3.44 -5.13 -2.14
N ASP A 68 -3.05 -6.00 -3.08
CA ASP A 68 -2.22 -7.16 -2.79
C ASP A 68 -0.85 -6.90 -3.39
N LEU A 69 0.17 -6.85 -2.54
CA LEU A 69 1.53 -6.51 -2.92
C LEU A 69 2.35 -7.77 -3.13
N GLN A 70 3.10 -7.81 -4.23
CA GLN A 70 4.07 -8.86 -4.47
C GLN A 70 5.47 -8.25 -4.43
N PRO A 71 6.31 -8.64 -3.46
CA PRO A 71 7.69 -8.14 -3.40
C PRO A 71 8.46 -8.51 -4.65
N GLN A 72 9.31 -7.60 -5.13
CA GLN A 72 10.08 -7.78 -6.36
C GLN A 72 11.51 -8.26 -6.10
N ASP A 73 12.13 -7.80 -5.03
CA ASP A 73 13.55 -7.99 -4.79
C ASP A 73 13.87 -8.65 -3.45
N ARG A 74 12.87 -9.17 -2.76
CA ARG A 74 13.03 -9.81 -1.45
C ARG A 74 11.89 -10.78 -1.19
N SER A 75 11.99 -11.58 -0.11
CA SER A 75 10.93 -12.50 0.27
C SER A 75 9.73 -11.77 0.86
N ARG A 76 8.59 -12.47 0.92
CA ARG A 76 7.40 -11.98 1.61
C ARG A 76 7.73 -11.56 3.04
N ASP A 77 8.44 -12.40 3.78
CA ASP A 77 8.71 -12.14 5.19
C ASP A 77 9.66 -10.95 5.37
N GLU A 78 10.66 -10.82 4.52
CA GLU A 78 11.52 -9.64 4.52
C GLU A 78 10.74 -8.37 4.21
N GLU A 79 9.81 -8.44 3.26
CA GLU A 79 8.97 -7.30 2.91
C GLU A 79 8.06 -6.90 4.07
N VAL A 80 7.43 -7.87 4.74
CA VAL A 80 6.62 -7.58 5.93
C VAL A 80 7.43 -6.80 6.96
N GLU A 81 8.66 -7.27 7.26
CA GLU A 81 9.51 -6.57 8.23
C GLU A 81 9.86 -5.16 7.78
N ARG A 82 10.16 -4.97 6.49
CA ARG A 82 10.44 -3.64 5.94
C ARG A 82 9.25 -2.70 6.10
N LEU A 83 8.03 -3.18 5.80
CA LEU A 83 6.82 -2.37 5.88
C LEU A 83 6.46 -2.02 7.33
N LEU A 84 6.66 -2.96 8.26
CA LEU A 84 6.47 -2.67 9.68
C LEU A 84 7.43 -1.58 10.15
N ALA A 85 8.68 -1.60 9.68
CA ALA A 85 9.65 -0.57 10.01
C ALA A 85 9.27 0.80 9.42
N LEU A 86 8.53 0.84 8.31
CA LEU A 86 8.02 2.08 7.73
C LEU A 86 6.79 2.63 8.47
N GLY A 87 6.20 1.86 9.37
CA GLY A 87 5.06 2.29 10.18
C GLY A 87 3.76 1.52 9.96
N ALA A 88 3.75 0.53 9.06
CA ALA A 88 2.58 -0.34 8.91
C ALA A 88 2.38 -1.18 10.18
N THR A 89 1.16 -1.67 10.37
CA THR A 89 0.84 -2.58 11.47
C THR A 89 0.35 -3.91 10.93
N LEU A 90 0.64 -5.00 11.65
CA LEU A 90 0.13 -6.32 11.28
C LEU A 90 -1.30 -6.46 11.79
N VAL A 91 -2.23 -6.75 10.88
CA VAL A 91 -3.66 -6.89 11.21
C VAL A 91 -4.04 -8.35 11.36
N ALA A 92 -3.62 -9.20 10.41
CA ALA A 92 -3.92 -10.62 10.45
C ALA A 92 -2.80 -11.38 9.72
N ASP A 93 -2.35 -12.46 10.33
CA ASP A 93 -1.25 -13.25 9.78
C ASP A 93 -1.80 -14.56 9.24
N HIS A 94 -1.81 -14.68 7.91
CA HIS A 94 -2.26 -15.88 7.22
C HIS A 94 -1.09 -16.64 6.60
N ARG A 95 0.13 -16.35 7.05
CA ARG A 95 1.33 -17.06 6.59
C ARG A 95 1.34 -18.44 7.22
N ARG A 96 1.65 -19.46 6.41
CA ARG A 96 1.68 -20.85 6.84
C ARG A 96 3.10 -21.36 6.98
N ALA A 97 3.26 -22.41 7.78
CA ALA A 97 4.57 -23.01 8.04
C ALA A 97 5.24 -23.56 6.77
N ASP A 98 4.45 -23.94 5.77
CA ASP A 98 4.96 -24.47 4.49
C ASP A 98 5.41 -23.36 3.52
N GLY A 99 5.37 -22.10 3.94
CA GLY A 99 5.77 -20.96 3.13
C GLY A 99 4.66 -20.33 2.31
N THR A 100 3.46 -20.92 2.31
CA THR A 100 2.31 -20.34 1.59
C THR A 100 1.61 -19.28 2.44
N GLY A 101 0.58 -18.66 1.87
CA GLY A 101 -0.23 -17.67 2.57
C GLY A 101 0.28 -16.25 2.40
N TRP A 102 -0.31 -15.36 3.16
CA TRP A 102 -0.05 -13.92 3.06
C TRP A 102 -0.15 -13.27 4.43
N ALA A 103 0.30 -12.03 4.53
CA ALA A 103 0.12 -11.19 5.72
C ALA A 103 -0.77 -10.01 5.36
N THR A 104 -1.74 -9.69 6.22
CA THR A 104 -2.56 -8.50 6.08
C THR A 104 -2.03 -7.44 7.02
N LEU A 105 -1.67 -6.28 6.45
CA LEU A 105 -1.16 -5.14 7.18
C LEU A 105 -2.12 -3.96 7.04
N ALA A 106 -1.91 -2.93 7.83
CA ALA A 106 -2.61 -1.66 7.68
C ALA A 106 -1.58 -0.55 7.47
N ASP A 107 -1.93 0.42 6.63
CA ASP A 107 -1.09 1.60 6.44
C ASP A 107 -1.23 2.57 7.62
N LEU A 108 -0.65 3.77 7.51
CA LEU A 108 -0.63 4.75 8.60
C LEU A 108 -2.01 5.23 9.01
N GLU A 109 -3.03 5.04 8.16
CA GLU A 109 -4.41 5.46 8.45
C GLU A 109 -5.36 4.27 8.58
N GLY A 110 -4.82 3.07 8.71
CA GLY A 110 -5.60 1.87 8.97
C GLY A 110 -6.14 1.17 7.72
N ASN A 111 -5.74 1.60 6.52
CA ASN A 111 -6.19 0.93 5.29
C ASN A 111 -5.50 -0.43 5.17
N GLU A 112 -6.29 -1.49 5.10
CA GLU A 112 -5.79 -2.85 5.01
C GLU A 112 -5.25 -3.14 3.60
N PHE A 113 -4.11 -3.81 3.55
CA PHE A 113 -3.51 -4.34 2.34
C PHE A 113 -2.79 -5.64 2.65
N CYS A 114 -2.49 -6.43 1.63
CA CYS A 114 -1.88 -7.74 1.83
C CYS A 114 -0.51 -7.82 1.18
N VAL A 115 0.37 -8.62 1.76
CA VAL A 115 1.69 -8.93 1.20
C VAL A 115 1.71 -10.42 0.88
N GLU A 116 1.92 -10.74 -0.39
CA GLU A 116 1.99 -12.10 -0.92
C GLU A 116 3.43 -12.54 -1.07
N ARG A 117 3.63 -13.82 -1.40
CA ARG A 117 4.96 -14.31 -1.75
C ARG A 117 5.49 -13.59 -2.99
N SER A 118 6.80 -13.42 -3.04
CA SER A 118 7.45 -12.90 -4.24
C SER A 118 7.27 -13.84 -5.44
N ALA A 119 7.54 -13.35 -6.63
CA ALA A 119 7.51 -14.19 -7.83
C ALA A 119 8.51 -15.35 -7.71
N ALA A 120 9.71 -15.09 -7.17
CA ALA A 120 10.71 -16.13 -6.96
C ALA A 120 10.24 -17.19 -5.96
N GLU A 121 9.59 -16.80 -4.88
CA GLU A 121 9.04 -17.74 -3.90
C GLU A 121 7.92 -18.59 -4.49
N ARG A 122 7.09 -18.00 -5.36
CA ARG A 122 6.01 -18.75 -6.02
C ARG A 122 6.51 -19.73 -7.06
N ALA A 123 7.66 -19.46 -7.66
CA ALA A 123 8.28 -20.34 -8.66
C ALA A 123 9.06 -21.48 -8.02
N GLY A 124 9.49 -21.30 -6.78
CA GLY A 124 10.34 -22.25 -6.03
C GLY A 124 9.54 -23.30 -5.23
#